data_49234cd9539c77454772464a46501931
#
_entry.id   49234cd9539c77454772464a46501931
#
_cell.length_a   1.000
_cell.length_b   1.000
_cell.length_c   1.000
_cell.angle_alpha   90.00
_cell.angle_beta   90.00
_cell.angle_gamma   90.00
#
_symmetry.space_group_name_H-M   'P 1'
#
loop_
_entity.id
_entity.type
_entity.pdbx_description
1 polymer ?
#
loop_
_entity_poly.entity_id
_entity_poly.type
_entity_poly.pdbx_seq_one_letter_code
_entity_poly.pdbx_strand_id
1 'polypeptide(L)'
;MTMHWEQQYRKAVTFSYDDGNEQDEKLLEIFNDYGMKATFHVNTGLDHDHGTWQYRDRLWVHRLNLRDCPSLYRGHEVAVHGSLHQNLTELSPEALEEELGGNLRAITEIFGTRPVGMSYPYGVYNDTVVEKLKELDLRYGRGVASSRSFAPQKDL
;
A
#
# COMPACT_ATOMS: atom_id res chain seq x y z
N MET A 1 13.88 -5.61 16.44
CA MET A 1 14.39 -4.29 16.85
C MET A 1 13.28 -3.58 17.57
N THR A 2 13.33 -3.45 18.88
CA THR A 2 12.26 -2.79 19.66
C THR A 2 12.45 -1.29 19.50
N MET A 3 11.53 -0.62 18.84
CA MET A 3 11.55 0.84 18.76
C MET A 3 11.12 1.41 20.12
N HIS A 4 12.05 2.06 20.83
CA HIS A 4 11.77 2.77 22.09
C HIS A 4 11.44 4.25 21.83
N TRP A 5 10.61 4.54 20.85
CA TRP A 5 10.20 5.92 20.54
C TRP A 5 9.46 6.60 21.70
N GLU A 6 8.75 5.81 22.51
CA GLU A 6 8.00 6.26 23.70
C GLU A 6 8.86 6.99 24.74
N GLN A 7 10.17 6.73 24.76
CA GLN A 7 11.09 7.40 25.69
C GLN A 7 11.43 8.84 25.25
N GLN A 8 11.29 9.14 23.96
CA GLN A 8 11.73 10.40 23.37
C GLN A 8 10.57 11.27 22.87
N TYR A 9 9.46 10.67 22.44
CA TYR A 9 8.34 11.37 21.84
C TYR A 9 7.01 11.00 22.52
N ARG A 10 6.14 12.01 22.69
CA ARG A 10 4.80 11.81 23.24
C ARG A 10 3.74 11.53 22.19
N LYS A 11 4.03 11.79 20.92
CA LYS A 11 3.13 11.63 19.78
C LYS A 11 3.93 11.18 18.58
N ALA A 12 3.33 10.36 17.74
CA ALA A 12 3.82 10.01 16.41
C ALA A 12 2.70 10.22 15.39
N VAL A 13 3.08 10.62 14.18
CA VAL A 13 2.18 10.69 13.02
C VAL A 13 2.81 9.84 11.92
N THR A 14 1.99 8.97 11.33
CA THR A 14 2.35 8.23 10.13
C THR A 14 1.36 8.56 9.02
N PHE A 15 1.84 8.57 7.80
CA PHE A 15 1.03 8.83 6.61
C PHE A 15 1.03 7.59 5.74
N SER A 16 -0.15 7.13 5.37
CA SER A 16 -0.35 5.91 4.57
C SER A 16 -1.50 6.14 3.62
N TYR A 17 -1.24 5.98 2.33
CA TYR A 17 -2.18 6.23 1.24
C TYR A 17 -2.27 5.03 0.33
N ASP A 18 -3.42 4.87 -0.31
CA ASP A 18 -3.72 3.71 -1.13
C ASP A 18 -4.00 4.11 -2.57
N ASP A 19 -3.95 3.12 -3.43
CA ASP A 19 -4.47 3.12 -4.79
C ASP A 19 -3.54 3.64 -5.90
N GLY A 20 -2.58 4.53 -5.62
CA GLY A 20 -1.73 5.13 -6.66
C GLY A 20 -2.54 6.05 -7.57
N ASN A 21 -3.19 7.05 -7.00
CA ASN A 21 -4.03 8.00 -7.71
C ASN A 21 -3.25 9.24 -8.19
N GLU A 22 -3.76 9.95 -9.20
CA GLU A 22 -3.15 11.20 -9.70
C GLU A 22 -2.96 12.25 -8.60
N GLN A 23 -3.80 12.25 -7.55
CA GLN A 23 -3.67 13.14 -6.41
C GLN A 23 -2.36 12.94 -5.62
N ASP A 24 -1.71 11.77 -5.76
CA ASP A 24 -0.43 11.49 -5.12
C ASP A 24 0.67 12.45 -5.62
N GLU A 25 0.60 12.92 -6.85
CA GLU A 25 1.56 13.91 -7.38
C GLU A 25 1.61 15.16 -6.52
N LYS A 26 0.43 15.74 -6.23
CA LYS A 26 0.35 16.95 -5.41
C LYS A 26 0.67 16.68 -3.94
N LEU A 27 0.29 15.53 -3.44
CA LEU A 27 0.57 15.12 -2.07
C LEU A 27 2.07 14.93 -1.83
N LEU A 28 2.76 14.29 -2.78
CA LEU A 28 4.21 14.08 -2.74
C LEU A 28 4.99 15.38 -2.81
N GLU A 29 4.55 16.34 -3.63
CA GLU A 29 5.12 17.69 -3.65
C GLU A 29 5.08 18.31 -2.25
N ILE A 30 3.91 18.30 -1.60
CA ILE A 30 3.74 18.83 -0.24
C ILE A 30 4.65 18.10 0.76
N PHE A 31 4.68 16.77 0.74
CA PHE A 31 5.51 15.98 1.66
C PHE A 31 6.99 16.26 1.48
N ASN A 32 7.45 16.39 0.24
CA ASN A 32 8.84 16.72 -0.04
C ASN A 32 9.23 18.13 0.43
N ASP A 33 8.35 19.11 0.23
CA ASP A 33 8.57 20.49 0.67
C ASP A 33 8.71 20.60 2.20
N TYR A 34 7.98 19.76 2.95
CA TYR A 34 8.04 19.75 4.42
C TYR A 34 8.97 18.66 4.98
N GLY A 35 9.70 17.92 4.16
CA GLY A 35 10.59 16.85 4.59
C GLY A 35 9.88 15.67 5.26
N MET A 36 8.57 15.50 5.00
CA MET A 36 7.75 14.41 5.54
C MET A 36 7.90 13.14 4.71
N LYS A 37 7.61 12.00 5.33
CA LYS A 37 7.64 10.68 4.68
C LYS A 37 6.29 10.00 4.82
N ALA A 38 5.96 9.19 3.81
CA ALA A 38 4.72 8.42 3.77
C ALA A 38 4.98 7.04 3.13
N THR A 39 4.02 6.14 3.33
CA THR A 39 3.90 4.88 2.60
C THR A 39 2.76 4.99 1.59
N PHE A 40 3.02 4.60 0.35
CA PHE A 40 2.04 4.54 -0.72
C PHE A 40 1.84 3.09 -1.15
N HIS A 41 0.64 2.58 -0.95
CA HIS A 41 0.26 1.22 -1.34
C HIS A 41 -0.40 1.28 -2.72
N VAL A 42 0.19 0.63 -3.71
CA VAL A 42 -0.19 0.84 -5.10
C VAL A 42 -0.67 -0.42 -5.80
N ASN A 43 -1.60 -0.26 -6.72
CA ASN A 43 -2.09 -1.31 -7.60
C ASN A 43 -1.37 -1.23 -8.95
N THR A 44 -0.68 -2.28 -9.37
CA THR A 44 0.15 -2.27 -10.58
C THR A 44 -0.55 -2.78 -11.83
N GLY A 45 -1.72 -3.37 -11.69
CA GLY A 45 -2.55 -3.84 -12.79
C GLY A 45 -3.69 -2.88 -13.15
N LEU A 46 -3.79 -1.75 -12.45
CA LEU A 46 -4.75 -0.69 -12.71
C LEU A 46 -4.01 0.58 -13.14
N ASP A 47 -4.54 1.24 -14.15
CA ASP A 47 -4.04 2.49 -14.70
C ASP A 47 -5.20 3.46 -14.95
N HIS A 48 -4.92 4.59 -15.61
CA HIS A 48 -5.94 5.59 -15.93
C HIS A 48 -7.13 5.00 -16.69
N ASP A 49 -6.89 4.12 -17.65
CA ASP A 49 -7.95 3.58 -18.50
C ASP A 49 -8.75 2.46 -17.83
N HIS A 50 -8.14 1.72 -16.89
CA HIS A 50 -8.74 0.54 -16.25
C HIS A 50 -9.06 0.72 -14.77
N GLY A 51 -8.65 1.82 -14.15
CA GLY A 51 -8.76 2.06 -12.72
C GLY A 51 -9.46 3.37 -12.33
N THR A 52 -10.09 4.07 -13.27
CA THR A 52 -10.82 5.31 -12.99
C THR A 52 -12.18 5.02 -12.38
N TRP A 53 -12.54 5.75 -11.33
CA TRP A 53 -13.82 5.66 -10.66
C TRP A 53 -14.34 7.01 -10.19
N GLN A 54 -15.63 7.08 -9.79
CA GLN A 54 -16.22 8.31 -9.28
C GLN A 54 -16.47 8.20 -7.77
N TYR A 55 -15.81 9.04 -6.98
CA TYR A 55 -16.01 9.11 -5.55
C TYR A 55 -17.21 9.98 -5.21
N ARG A 56 -18.22 9.39 -4.52
CA ARG A 56 -19.46 10.05 -4.08
C ARG A 56 -20.19 10.79 -5.22
N ASP A 57 -20.17 10.24 -6.41
CA ASP A 57 -20.80 10.80 -7.62
C ASP A 57 -20.39 12.26 -7.95
N ARG A 58 -19.22 12.67 -7.50
CA ARG A 58 -18.77 14.06 -7.66
C ARG A 58 -17.35 14.19 -8.17
N LEU A 59 -16.41 13.44 -7.59
CA LEU A 59 -14.98 13.55 -7.90
C LEU A 59 -14.54 12.35 -8.71
N TRP A 60 -14.06 12.59 -9.92
CA TRP A 60 -13.36 11.58 -10.68
C TRP A 60 -11.97 11.33 -10.04
N VAL A 61 -11.67 10.07 -9.80
CA VAL A 61 -10.38 9.61 -9.30
C VAL A 61 -9.75 8.75 -10.40
N HIS A 62 -8.61 9.16 -10.85
CA HIS A 62 -7.85 8.50 -11.90
C HIS A 62 -6.62 7.82 -11.30
N ARG A 63 -6.35 6.60 -11.71
CA ARG A 63 -5.12 5.89 -11.37
C ARG A 63 -3.95 6.42 -12.18
N LEU A 64 -2.78 6.44 -11.56
CA LEU A 64 -1.53 6.72 -12.27
C LEU A 64 -1.12 5.54 -13.14
N ASN A 65 -0.57 5.84 -14.31
CA ASN A 65 0.21 4.87 -15.07
C ASN A 65 1.59 4.75 -14.42
N LEU A 66 1.72 3.89 -13.41
CA LEU A 66 2.91 3.81 -12.55
C LEU A 66 4.21 3.59 -13.33
N ARG A 67 4.16 2.89 -14.48
CA ARG A 67 5.32 2.66 -15.34
C ARG A 67 5.84 3.94 -16.00
N ASP A 68 4.99 4.95 -16.15
CA ASP A 68 5.36 6.25 -16.74
C ASP A 68 5.98 7.21 -15.72
N CYS A 69 5.83 6.90 -14.41
CA CYS A 69 6.30 7.75 -13.32
C CYS A 69 7.17 7.02 -12.26
N PRO A 70 8.20 6.25 -12.66
CA PRO A 70 8.97 5.39 -11.73
C PRO A 70 9.75 6.17 -10.66
N SER A 71 9.91 7.47 -10.82
CA SER A 71 10.60 8.33 -9.85
C SER A 71 9.67 9.12 -8.94
N LEU A 72 8.35 9.06 -9.15
CA LEU A 72 7.37 9.87 -8.43
C LEU A 72 7.47 9.67 -6.91
N TYR A 73 7.53 8.42 -6.46
CA TYR A 73 7.56 8.08 -5.02
C TYR A 73 8.97 8.06 -4.42
N ARG A 74 9.98 8.62 -5.12
CA ARG A 74 11.37 8.59 -4.63
C ARG A 74 11.50 9.23 -3.24
N GLY A 75 12.07 8.48 -2.31
CA GLY A 75 12.25 8.91 -0.93
C GLY A 75 11.08 8.60 -0.01
N HIS A 76 10.03 7.97 -0.52
CA HIS A 76 8.90 7.41 0.22
C HIS A 76 8.91 5.89 0.11
N GLU A 77 8.11 5.22 0.95
CA GLU A 77 7.90 3.79 0.83
C GLU A 77 6.82 3.51 -0.21
N VAL A 78 7.07 2.55 -1.11
CA VAL A 78 6.04 1.97 -1.98
C VAL A 78 5.76 0.56 -1.51
N ALA A 79 4.50 0.22 -1.31
CA ALA A 79 4.04 -1.03 -0.71
C ALA A 79 2.92 -1.68 -1.55
N VAL A 80 2.66 -2.95 -1.26
CA VAL A 80 1.68 -3.79 -1.98
C VAL A 80 0.25 -3.37 -1.65
N HIS A 81 -0.63 -3.37 -2.66
CA HIS A 81 -2.09 -3.19 -2.51
C HIS A 81 -2.90 -4.12 -3.43
N GLY A 82 -2.28 -5.22 -3.88
CA GLY A 82 -2.81 -6.08 -4.92
C GLY A 82 -2.64 -5.50 -6.32
N SER A 83 -2.65 -6.36 -7.32
CA SER A 83 -2.55 -5.92 -8.72
C SER A 83 -3.82 -5.20 -9.18
N LEU A 84 -4.99 -5.78 -8.90
CA LEU A 84 -6.30 -5.35 -9.39
C LEU A 84 -7.25 -4.91 -8.26
N HIS A 85 -6.74 -4.72 -7.03
CA HIS A 85 -7.53 -4.34 -5.87
C HIS A 85 -8.71 -5.30 -5.58
N GLN A 86 -8.47 -6.60 -5.70
CA GLN A 86 -9.49 -7.62 -5.48
C GLN A 86 -9.69 -7.93 -3.99
N ASN A 87 -10.87 -8.47 -3.63
CA ASN A 87 -11.09 -9.03 -2.30
C ASN A 87 -10.26 -10.31 -2.14
N LEU A 88 -9.16 -10.22 -1.42
CA LEU A 88 -8.18 -11.30 -1.28
C LEU A 88 -8.76 -12.56 -0.65
N THR A 89 -9.80 -12.43 0.19
CA THR A 89 -10.40 -13.57 0.90
C THR A 89 -11.27 -14.48 0.01
N GLU A 90 -11.56 -14.02 -1.20
CA GLU A 90 -12.40 -14.73 -2.18
C GLU A 90 -11.58 -15.41 -3.30
N LEU A 91 -10.25 -15.20 -3.30
CA LEU A 91 -9.39 -15.69 -4.37
C LEU A 91 -8.95 -17.13 -4.14
N SER A 92 -8.76 -17.87 -5.24
CA SER A 92 -8.05 -19.16 -5.19
C SER A 92 -6.57 -18.94 -4.84
N PRO A 93 -5.84 -19.96 -4.35
CA PRO A 93 -4.41 -19.83 -4.06
C PRO A 93 -3.59 -19.28 -5.24
N GLU A 94 -3.89 -19.70 -6.46
CA GLU A 94 -3.21 -19.24 -7.68
C GLU A 94 -3.54 -17.78 -7.97
N ALA A 95 -4.81 -17.38 -7.86
CA ALA A 95 -5.24 -15.99 -8.06
C ALA A 95 -4.67 -15.07 -6.97
N LEU A 96 -4.55 -15.56 -5.73
CA LEU A 96 -3.95 -14.83 -4.63
C LEU A 96 -2.44 -14.59 -4.86
N GLU A 97 -1.72 -15.60 -5.40
CA GLU A 97 -0.32 -15.44 -5.80
C GLU A 97 -0.16 -14.39 -6.91
N GLU A 98 -1.02 -14.42 -7.94
CA GLU A 98 -0.99 -13.41 -9.01
C GLU A 98 -1.33 -12.01 -8.48
N GLU A 99 -2.32 -11.90 -7.61
CA GLU A 99 -2.75 -10.61 -7.06
C GLU A 99 -1.68 -9.98 -6.15
N LEU A 100 -1.06 -10.76 -5.26
CA LEU A 100 -0.07 -10.27 -4.29
C LEU A 100 1.36 -10.39 -4.82
N GLY A 101 1.77 -11.58 -5.25
CA GLY A 101 3.12 -11.84 -5.75
C GLY A 101 3.37 -11.10 -7.08
N GLY A 102 2.37 -11.04 -7.96
CA GLY A 102 2.39 -10.26 -9.19
C GLY A 102 2.60 -8.77 -8.91
N ASN A 103 1.82 -8.19 -7.98
CA ASN A 103 1.97 -6.80 -7.57
C ASN A 103 3.35 -6.51 -6.97
N LEU A 104 3.84 -7.37 -6.07
CA LEU A 104 5.16 -7.23 -5.45
C LEU A 104 6.28 -7.24 -6.50
N ARG A 105 6.23 -8.16 -7.48
CA ARG A 105 7.21 -8.23 -8.57
C ARG A 105 7.17 -6.96 -9.43
N ALA A 106 5.98 -6.52 -9.80
CA ALA A 106 5.80 -5.32 -10.62
C ALA A 106 6.30 -4.04 -9.90
N ILE A 107 5.99 -3.86 -8.62
CA ILE A 107 6.52 -2.75 -7.82
C ILE A 107 8.05 -2.80 -7.79
N THR A 108 8.64 -3.97 -7.57
CA THR A 108 10.10 -4.14 -7.54
C THR A 108 10.73 -3.75 -8.89
N GLU A 109 10.10 -4.16 -10.00
CA GLU A 109 10.54 -3.81 -11.35
C GLU A 109 10.45 -2.31 -11.64
N ILE A 110 9.30 -1.69 -11.32
CA ILE A 110 9.02 -0.29 -11.62
C ILE A 110 9.89 0.66 -10.77
N PHE A 111 9.96 0.42 -9.45
CA PHE A 111 10.58 1.35 -8.51
C PHE A 111 11.97 0.94 -8.04
N GLY A 112 12.46 -0.24 -8.42
CA GLY A 112 13.80 -0.73 -8.08
C GLY A 112 13.98 -1.09 -6.59
N THR A 113 12.90 -1.15 -5.81
CA THR A 113 12.92 -1.49 -4.39
C THR A 113 11.84 -2.51 -4.09
N ARG A 114 12.22 -3.59 -3.40
CA ARG A 114 11.27 -4.63 -3.00
C ARG A 114 10.39 -4.14 -1.84
N PRO A 115 9.05 -4.20 -1.96
CA PRO A 115 8.13 -3.89 -0.88
C PRO A 115 8.34 -4.78 0.34
N VAL A 116 8.11 -4.21 1.53
CA VAL A 116 8.20 -4.94 2.80
C VAL A 116 6.86 -5.06 3.52
N GLY A 117 5.81 -4.46 3.00
CA GLY A 117 4.48 -4.51 3.58
C GLY A 117 3.38 -4.25 2.57
N MET A 118 2.14 -4.30 3.07
CA MET A 118 0.96 -4.05 2.27
C MET A 118 -0.16 -3.35 3.04
N SER A 119 -1.16 -2.86 2.31
CA SER A 119 -2.51 -2.63 2.85
C SER A 119 -3.50 -3.59 2.19
N TYR A 120 -4.46 -4.10 2.99
CA TYR A 120 -5.47 -5.02 2.49
C TYR A 120 -6.53 -4.26 1.68
N PRO A 121 -6.80 -4.61 0.42
CA PRO A 121 -7.97 -4.11 -0.31
C PRO A 121 -9.25 -4.28 0.53
N TYR A 122 -10.06 -3.23 0.64
CA TYR A 122 -11.26 -3.19 1.51
C TYR A 122 -10.99 -3.39 3.01
N GLY A 123 -9.74 -3.58 3.43
CA GLY A 123 -9.35 -3.85 4.81
C GLY A 123 -9.70 -5.27 5.30
N VAL A 124 -10.05 -6.19 4.39
CA VAL A 124 -10.45 -7.57 4.72
C VAL A 124 -9.30 -8.56 4.50
N TYR A 125 -9.17 -9.51 5.41
CA TYR A 125 -8.16 -10.57 5.34
C TYR A 125 -8.63 -11.81 6.12
N ASN A 126 -7.97 -12.93 5.90
CA ASN A 126 -8.13 -14.19 6.62
C ASN A 126 -6.76 -14.87 6.78
N ASP A 127 -6.73 -16.01 7.46
CA ASP A 127 -5.48 -16.74 7.76
C ASP A 127 -4.72 -17.11 6.47
N THR A 128 -5.43 -17.53 5.40
CA THR A 128 -4.81 -17.86 4.11
C THR A 128 -4.07 -16.65 3.51
N VAL A 129 -4.67 -15.47 3.58
CA VAL A 129 -4.03 -14.23 3.11
C VAL A 129 -2.80 -13.92 3.97
N VAL A 130 -2.90 -14.01 5.29
CA VAL A 130 -1.78 -13.78 6.21
C VAL A 130 -0.63 -14.76 5.97
N GLU A 131 -0.92 -16.04 5.74
CA GLU A 131 0.10 -17.04 5.38
C GLU A 131 0.80 -16.68 4.06
N LYS A 132 0.03 -16.25 3.03
CA LYS A 132 0.61 -15.78 1.77
C LYS A 132 1.53 -14.58 1.95
N LEU A 133 1.20 -13.63 2.83
CA LEU A 133 2.10 -12.50 3.13
C LEU A 133 3.42 -12.98 3.73
N LYS A 134 3.38 -13.96 4.64
CA LYS A 134 4.59 -14.55 5.24
C LYS A 134 5.44 -15.27 4.19
N GLU A 135 4.82 -16.05 3.29
CA GLU A 135 5.51 -16.68 2.16
C GLU A 135 6.21 -15.67 1.25
N LEU A 136 5.58 -14.52 1.04
CA LEU A 136 6.14 -13.40 0.26
C LEU A 136 7.12 -12.52 1.06
N ASP A 137 7.49 -12.88 2.30
CA ASP A 137 8.35 -12.09 3.20
C ASP A 137 7.87 -10.63 3.36
N LEU A 138 6.54 -10.42 3.38
CA LEU A 138 5.93 -9.16 3.77
C LEU A 138 5.82 -9.12 5.30
N ARG A 139 6.19 -8.00 5.91
CA ARG A 139 6.42 -7.88 7.36
C ARG A 139 5.28 -7.18 8.09
N TYR A 140 4.38 -6.54 7.36
CA TYR A 140 3.18 -5.91 7.92
C TYR A 140 2.03 -5.91 6.91
N GLY A 141 0.81 -5.93 7.45
CA GLY A 141 -0.42 -5.71 6.72
C GLY A 141 -1.27 -4.65 7.42
N ARG A 142 -1.74 -3.63 6.70
CA ARG A 142 -2.59 -2.57 7.25
C ARG A 142 -4.05 -2.80 6.86
N GLY A 143 -4.91 -2.92 7.87
CA GLY A 143 -6.35 -2.90 7.71
C GLY A 143 -6.95 -1.49 7.76
N VAL A 144 -8.28 -1.40 7.84
CA VAL A 144 -9.04 -0.13 7.93
C VAL A 144 -9.64 0.09 9.32
N ALA A 145 -9.64 -0.93 10.18
CA ALA A 145 -10.15 -0.82 11.54
C ALA A 145 -9.10 -0.19 12.47
N SER A 146 -9.51 0.82 13.25
CA SER A 146 -8.63 1.40 14.27
C SER A 146 -8.66 0.56 15.54
N SER A 147 -7.50 0.06 15.96
CA SER A 147 -7.34 -0.61 17.27
C SER A 147 -7.40 0.37 18.44
N ARG A 148 -7.25 1.67 18.20
CA ARG A 148 -7.08 2.73 19.23
C ARG A 148 -5.96 2.41 20.22
N SER A 149 -4.95 1.67 19.79
CA SER A 149 -3.82 1.23 20.58
C SER A 149 -2.54 1.37 19.80
N PHE A 150 -1.45 1.71 20.49
CA PHE A 150 -0.09 1.69 19.93
C PHE A 150 0.62 0.34 20.17
N ALA A 151 -0.05 -0.61 20.84
CA ALA A 151 0.50 -1.96 20.96
C ALA A 151 0.61 -2.61 19.59
N PRO A 152 1.77 -3.21 19.24
CA PRO A 152 1.88 -4.00 18.02
C PRO A 152 0.82 -5.10 18.02
N GLN A 153 0.17 -5.27 16.88
CA GLN A 153 -0.72 -6.42 16.69
C GLN A 153 0.14 -7.69 16.68
N LYS A 154 -0.42 -8.82 17.14
CA LYS A 154 0.34 -10.07 17.26
C LYS A 154 0.51 -10.78 15.93
N ASP A 155 -0.39 -10.51 14.99
CA ASP A 155 -0.40 -11.06 13.65
C ASP A 155 -0.32 -9.95 12.60
N LEU A 156 0.15 -10.30 11.39
CA LEU A 156 0.28 -9.42 10.24
C LEU A 156 -1.06 -8.82 9.82
#